data_4eeb99b683a335a4b484117031d6e185
#
_entry.id   4eeb99b683a335a4b484117031d6e185
#
_cell.length_a   1.000
_cell.length_b   1.000
_cell.length_c   1.000
_cell.angle_alpha   90.00
_cell.angle_beta   90.00
_cell.angle_gamma   90.00
#
_symmetry.space_group_name_H-M   'P 1'
#
loop_
_entity.id
_entity.type
_entity.pdbx_description
1 polymer ?
#
loop_
_entity_poly.entity_id
_entity_poly.type
_entity_poly.pdbx_seq_one_letter_code
_entity_poly.pdbx_strand_id
1 'polypeptide(L)'
;GAVKDIASGQCELSLAIGVEKTYYPGDAAKTQEIFEGGIDQLDPQEWMDYYQRAGEVSGKPFAPGGGTVFMDTYALQAAHHMKTWGTTREQIAYASSKNHAMGALNPKAS
;
A
#
# COMPACT_ATOMS: atom_id res chain seq x y z
N GLY A 1 -13.47 -9.45 18.53
CA GLY A 1 -14.04 -9.50 17.20
C GLY A 1 -14.16 -10.92 16.68
N ALA A 2 -14.44 -11.07 15.39
CA ALA A 2 -14.85 -12.29 14.69
C ALA A 2 -14.08 -13.58 15.06
N VAL A 3 -12.75 -13.51 15.15
CA VAL A 3 -11.92 -14.68 15.53
C VAL A 3 -12.24 -15.16 16.94
N LYS A 4 -12.44 -14.23 17.90
CA LYS A 4 -12.77 -14.61 19.28
C LYS A 4 -14.16 -15.24 19.36
N ASP A 5 -15.11 -14.74 18.58
CA ASP A 5 -16.50 -15.21 18.61
C ASP A 5 -16.59 -16.66 18.10
N ILE A 6 -15.82 -17.00 17.07
CA ILE A 6 -15.70 -18.38 16.56
C ILE A 6 -14.93 -19.25 17.56
N ALA A 7 -13.76 -18.80 18.05
CA ALA A 7 -12.91 -19.58 18.93
C ALA A 7 -13.58 -19.89 20.29
N SER A 8 -14.47 -19.01 20.75
CA SER A 8 -15.26 -19.21 21.99
C SER A 8 -16.50 -20.09 21.80
N GLY A 9 -16.82 -20.50 20.57
CA GLY A 9 -18.00 -21.27 20.25
C GLY A 9 -19.32 -20.51 20.29
N GLN A 10 -19.26 -19.17 20.34
CA GLN A 10 -20.47 -18.34 20.32
C GLN A 10 -21.19 -18.36 18.98
N CYS A 11 -20.44 -18.56 17.88
CA CYS A 11 -21.00 -18.71 16.54
C CYS A 11 -20.08 -19.59 15.69
N GLU A 12 -20.66 -20.20 14.64
CA GLU A 12 -19.93 -20.99 13.66
C GLU A 12 -19.41 -20.15 12.50
N LEU A 13 -20.02 -18.99 12.28
CA LEU A 13 -19.66 -18.04 11.24
C LEU A 13 -19.69 -16.62 11.79
N SER A 14 -18.68 -15.84 11.47
CA SER A 14 -18.60 -14.42 11.85
C SER A 14 -18.14 -13.59 10.66
N LEU A 15 -18.80 -12.47 10.41
CA LEU A 15 -18.50 -11.55 9.32
C LEU A 15 -18.02 -10.21 9.87
N ALA A 16 -16.80 -9.83 9.50
CA ALA A 16 -16.28 -8.49 9.77
C ALA A 16 -16.49 -7.60 8.52
N ILE A 17 -17.14 -6.47 8.71
CA ILE A 17 -17.42 -5.51 7.64
C ILE A 17 -16.78 -4.18 8.00
N GLY A 18 -15.99 -3.62 7.06
CA GLY A 18 -15.47 -2.26 7.12
C GLY A 18 -15.92 -1.48 5.89
N VAL A 19 -16.27 -0.22 6.08
CA VAL A 19 -16.68 0.68 5.00
C VAL A 19 -15.99 2.03 5.17
N GLU A 20 -15.35 2.50 4.10
CA GLU A 20 -14.78 3.83 4.03
C GLU A 20 -15.30 4.59 2.81
N LYS A 21 -15.61 5.86 2.99
CA LYS A 21 -15.90 6.76 1.90
C LYS A 21 -14.63 7.51 1.53
N THR A 22 -13.93 7.04 0.51
CA THR A 22 -12.63 7.59 0.10
C THR A 22 -12.71 8.48 -1.14
N TYR A 23 -13.80 8.40 -1.90
CA TYR A 23 -13.96 9.14 -3.15
C TYR A 23 -14.97 10.28 -3.01
N TYR A 24 -14.54 11.50 -3.35
CA TYR A 24 -15.36 12.69 -3.40
C TYR A 24 -15.32 13.28 -4.81
N PRO A 25 -16.38 13.09 -5.61
CA PRO A 25 -16.43 13.61 -6.98
C PRO A 25 -16.24 15.14 -6.99
N GLY A 26 -15.29 15.61 -7.80
CA GLY A 26 -14.99 17.04 -7.92
C GLY A 26 -14.13 17.64 -6.81
N ASP A 27 -13.75 16.85 -5.79
CA ASP A 27 -12.89 17.29 -4.68
C ASP A 27 -11.70 16.34 -4.51
N ALA A 28 -10.69 16.50 -5.35
CA ALA A 28 -9.46 15.71 -5.31
C ALA A 28 -8.65 15.98 -4.02
N ALA A 29 -8.71 17.20 -3.49
CA ALA A 29 -8.00 17.58 -2.27
C ALA A 29 -8.59 16.82 -1.06
N LYS A 30 -9.91 16.73 -0.97
CA LYS A 30 -10.58 15.95 0.08
C LYS A 30 -10.28 14.46 -0.01
N THR A 31 -10.23 13.90 -1.21
CA THR A 31 -9.84 12.52 -1.44
C THR A 31 -8.41 12.28 -0.96
N GLN A 32 -7.48 13.17 -1.29
CA GLN A 32 -6.08 13.09 -0.86
C GLN A 32 -5.94 13.17 0.67
N GLU A 33 -6.61 14.13 1.31
CA GLU A 33 -6.63 14.30 2.78
C GLU A 33 -7.05 13.02 3.51
N ILE A 34 -8.05 12.31 2.98
CA ILE A 34 -8.53 11.05 3.59
C ILE A 34 -7.45 9.97 3.52
N PHE A 35 -6.77 9.83 2.40
CA PHE A 35 -5.67 8.88 2.27
C PHE A 35 -4.50 9.25 3.17
N GLU A 36 -4.16 10.53 3.28
CA GLU A 36 -3.09 11.01 4.17
C GLU A 36 -3.40 10.78 5.64
N GLY A 37 -4.67 10.79 6.03
CA GLY A 37 -5.12 10.44 7.39
C GLY A 37 -4.79 9.00 7.81
N GLY A 38 -4.47 8.12 6.88
CA GLY A 38 -4.02 6.75 7.13
C GLY A 38 -2.50 6.61 7.30
N ILE A 39 -1.74 7.69 7.13
CA ILE A 39 -0.29 7.72 7.32
C ILE A 39 0.04 8.02 8.78
N ASP A 40 1.19 7.55 9.24
CA ASP A 40 1.70 7.88 10.56
C ASP A 40 1.80 9.40 10.74
N GLN A 41 1.24 9.92 11.83
CA GLN A 41 1.14 11.36 12.12
C GLN A 41 2.43 11.90 12.73
N LEU A 42 3.57 11.56 12.12
CA LEU A 42 4.86 12.16 12.44
C LEU A 42 4.93 13.61 11.94
N ASP A 43 5.89 14.35 12.49
CA ASP A 43 6.27 15.64 11.91
C ASP A 43 6.62 15.46 10.43
N PRO A 44 6.10 16.29 9.51
CA PRO A 44 6.34 16.12 8.08
C PRO A 44 7.83 16.12 7.70
N GLN A 45 8.68 16.87 8.41
CA GLN A 45 10.11 16.87 8.17
C GLN A 45 10.75 15.55 8.64
N GLU A 46 10.37 15.05 9.80
CA GLU A 46 10.86 13.77 10.32
C GLU A 46 10.48 12.62 9.40
N TRP A 47 9.24 12.61 8.91
CA TRP A 47 8.76 11.64 7.95
C TRP A 47 9.57 11.69 6.64
N MET A 48 9.83 12.87 6.11
CA MET A 48 10.63 13.07 4.91
C MET A 48 12.07 12.58 5.10
N ASP A 49 12.68 12.85 6.26
CA ASP A 49 14.05 12.43 6.58
C ASP A 49 14.17 10.90 6.64
N TYR A 50 13.15 10.20 7.14
CA TYR A 50 13.12 8.73 7.10
C TYR A 50 13.11 8.19 5.67
N TYR A 51 12.29 8.76 4.80
CA TYR A 51 12.22 8.32 3.40
C TYR A 51 13.47 8.67 2.61
N GLN A 52 14.07 9.82 2.85
CA GLN A 52 15.34 10.19 2.23
C GLN A 52 16.45 9.20 2.60
N ARG A 53 16.60 8.88 3.88
CA ARG A 53 17.57 7.88 4.34
C ARG A 53 17.32 6.49 3.76
N ALA A 54 16.08 6.07 3.69
CA ALA A 54 15.70 4.82 3.05
C ALA A 54 16.05 4.82 1.55
N GLY A 55 15.87 5.95 0.88
CA GLY A 55 16.27 6.17 -0.50
C GLY A 55 17.77 6.03 -0.71
N GLU A 56 18.57 6.65 0.13
CA GLU A 56 20.04 6.55 0.12
C GLU A 56 20.51 5.10 0.27
N VAL A 57 19.96 4.38 1.25
CA VAL A 57 20.27 2.96 1.48
C VAL A 57 19.87 2.09 0.27
N SER A 58 18.75 2.38 -0.36
CA SER A 58 18.29 1.65 -1.55
C SER A 58 19.05 2.01 -2.83
N GLY A 59 19.87 3.06 -2.80
CA GLY A 59 20.57 3.60 -3.97
C GLY A 59 19.66 4.35 -4.94
N LYS A 60 18.46 4.75 -4.50
CA LYS A 60 17.53 5.59 -5.25
C LYS A 60 17.05 6.73 -4.34
N PRO A 61 17.46 7.98 -4.62
CA PRO A 61 16.96 9.12 -3.85
C PRO A 61 15.43 9.12 -3.82
N PHE A 62 14.86 9.34 -2.64
CA PHE A 62 13.45 9.57 -2.50
C PHE A 62 13.16 10.99 -2.99
N ALA A 63 12.50 11.09 -4.12
CA ALA A 63 12.07 12.35 -4.72
C ALA A 63 10.60 12.19 -5.07
N PRO A 64 9.67 12.58 -4.19
CA PRO A 64 8.25 12.55 -4.49
C PRO A 64 7.99 13.42 -5.73
N GLY A 65 7.55 12.77 -6.80
CA GLY A 65 7.33 13.37 -8.10
C GLY A 65 5.86 13.63 -8.39
N GLY A 66 5.48 13.65 -9.66
CA GLY A 66 4.10 13.88 -10.09
C GLY A 66 3.12 12.72 -9.82
N GLY A 67 3.52 11.69 -9.10
CA GLY A 67 2.67 10.60 -8.62
C GLY A 67 2.09 10.90 -7.24
N THR A 68 1.53 9.88 -6.60
CA THR A 68 1.13 9.95 -5.21
C THR A 68 2.28 9.52 -4.31
N VAL A 69 2.41 10.12 -3.15
CA VAL A 69 3.42 9.74 -2.14
C VAL A 69 3.33 8.24 -1.80
N PHE A 70 2.14 7.65 -1.87
CA PHE A 70 1.93 6.22 -1.63
C PHE A 70 2.63 5.35 -2.66
N MET A 71 2.54 5.68 -3.94
CA MET A 71 3.22 4.93 -5.00
C MET A 71 4.74 5.10 -4.90
N ASP A 72 5.21 6.30 -4.55
CA ASP A 72 6.62 6.57 -4.36
C ASP A 72 7.20 5.76 -3.17
N THR A 73 6.45 5.61 -2.07
CA THR A 73 6.86 4.79 -0.92
C THR A 73 6.91 3.29 -1.26
N TYR A 74 5.96 2.76 -2.01
CA TYR A 74 6.00 1.37 -2.49
C TYR A 74 7.16 1.13 -3.46
N ALA A 75 7.44 2.07 -4.35
CA ALA A 75 8.58 2.00 -5.24
C ALA A 75 9.91 1.99 -4.47
N LEU A 76 10.00 2.78 -3.40
CA LEU A 76 11.16 2.81 -2.50
C LEU A 76 11.34 1.47 -1.78
N GLN A 77 10.27 0.90 -1.24
CA GLN A 77 10.29 -0.43 -0.60
C GLN A 77 10.77 -1.51 -1.57
N ALA A 78 10.27 -1.51 -2.81
CA ALA A 78 10.72 -2.42 -3.85
C ALA A 78 12.21 -2.24 -4.16
N ALA A 79 12.68 -0.99 -4.28
CA ALA A 79 14.10 -0.70 -4.53
C ALA A 79 15.00 -1.18 -3.38
N HIS A 80 14.57 -0.94 -2.14
CA HIS A 80 15.28 -1.43 -0.96
C HIS A 80 15.34 -2.96 -0.91
N HIS A 81 14.24 -3.63 -1.20
CA HIS A 81 14.17 -5.08 -1.24
C HIS A 81 15.11 -5.65 -2.32
N MET A 82 15.10 -5.08 -3.51
CA MET A 82 16.00 -5.48 -4.60
C MET A 82 17.47 -5.29 -4.19
N LYS A 83 17.80 -4.20 -3.53
CA LYS A 83 19.17 -3.91 -3.08
C LYS A 83 19.63 -4.87 -1.98
N THR A 84 18.76 -5.20 -1.04
CA THR A 84 19.11 -5.98 0.16
C THR A 84 19.19 -7.47 -0.12
N TRP A 85 18.25 -8.00 -0.92
CA TRP A 85 18.10 -9.44 -1.14
C TRP A 85 18.35 -9.89 -2.59
N GLY A 86 18.74 -8.97 -3.47
CA GLY A 86 19.02 -9.30 -4.87
C GLY A 86 17.77 -9.66 -5.68
N THR A 87 16.58 -9.38 -5.18
CA THR A 87 15.33 -9.60 -5.93
C THR A 87 15.36 -8.81 -7.22
N THR A 88 15.03 -9.46 -8.34
CA THR A 88 15.06 -8.81 -9.65
C THR A 88 13.73 -8.11 -9.95
N ARG A 89 13.78 -7.18 -10.89
CA ARG A 89 12.57 -6.49 -11.40
C ARG A 89 11.58 -7.49 -12.00
N GLU A 90 12.08 -8.51 -12.69
CA GLU A 90 11.29 -9.56 -13.32
C GLU A 90 10.55 -10.40 -12.28
N GLN A 91 11.18 -10.70 -11.15
CA GLN A 91 10.52 -11.42 -10.04
C GLN A 91 9.36 -10.62 -9.45
N ILE A 92 9.54 -9.32 -9.26
CA ILE A 92 8.45 -8.42 -8.79
C ILE A 92 7.35 -8.33 -9.85
N ALA A 93 7.72 -8.14 -11.12
CA ALA A 93 6.78 -8.07 -12.24
C ALA A 93 5.98 -9.37 -12.41
N TYR A 94 6.60 -10.53 -12.13
CA TYR A 94 5.92 -11.82 -12.22
C TYR A 94 4.73 -11.91 -11.26
N ALA A 95 4.87 -11.42 -10.03
CA ALA A 95 3.75 -11.40 -9.07
C ALA A 95 2.57 -10.57 -9.58
N SER A 96 2.85 -9.39 -10.15
CA SER A 96 1.83 -8.53 -10.76
C SER A 96 1.17 -9.21 -11.97
N SER A 97 1.97 -9.73 -12.90
CA SER A 97 1.49 -10.43 -14.10
C SER A 97 0.60 -11.62 -13.75
N LYS A 98 1.03 -12.44 -12.78
CA LYS A 98 0.22 -13.57 -12.29
C LYS A 98 -1.14 -13.10 -11.73
N ASN A 99 -1.15 -12.05 -10.94
CA ASN A 99 -2.38 -11.52 -10.35
C ASN A 99 -3.34 -10.99 -11.42
N HIS A 100 -2.84 -10.30 -12.44
CA HIS A 100 -3.65 -9.85 -13.56
C HIS A 100 -4.21 -11.03 -14.36
N ALA A 101 -3.40 -12.06 -14.62
CA ALA A 101 -3.87 -13.26 -15.31
C ALA A 101 -4.98 -13.98 -14.54
N MET A 102 -4.85 -14.08 -13.22
CA MET A 102 -5.91 -14.66 -12.38
C MET A 102 -7.15 -13.76 -12.29
N GLY A 103 -6.95 -12.45 -12.22
CA GLY A 103 -8.02 -11.46 -12.23
C GLY A 103 -8.87 -11.56 -13.52
N ALA A 104 -8.23 -11.76 -14.67
CA ALA A 104 -8.91 -11.89 -15.95
C ALA A 104 -9.89 -13.10 -16.01
N LEU A 105 -9.72 -14.08 -15.13
CA LEU A 105 -10.64 -15.21 -15.00
C LEU A 105 -11.83 -14.92 -14.09
N ASN A 106 -11.82 -13.82 -13.36
CA ASN A 106 -12.89 -13.44 -12.46
C ASN A 106 -13.89 -12.50 -13.16
N PRO A 107 -15.14 -12.92 -13.40
CA PRO A 107 -16.12 -12.07 -14.09
C PRO A 107 -16.51 -10.80 -13.30
N LYS A 108 -16.09 -10.69 -12.05
CA LYS A 108 -16.33 -9.51 -11.19
C LYS A 108 -15.10 -8.60 -11.04
N ALA A 109 -13.97 -8.95 -11.63
CA ALA A 109 -12.82 -8.07 -11.67
C ALA A 109 -13.03 -6.97 -12.70
N SER A 110 -12.70 -5.73 -12.35
CA SER A 110 -12.74 -4.56 -13.23
C SER A 110 -11.43 -4.39 -14.00
#